data_6d701746b8e1e89346ef5ca3cd7b5284
#
_entry.id   6d701746b8e1e89346ef5ca3cd7b5284
#
_cell.length_a   1.000
_cell.length_b   1.000
_cell.length_c   1.000
_cell.angle_alpha   90.00
_cell.angle_beta   90.00
_cell.angle_gamma   90.00
#
_symmetry.space_group_name_H-M   'P 1'
#
loop_
_entity.id
_entity.type
_entity.pdbx_description
1 polymer ?
#
loop_
_entity_poly.entity_id
_entity_poly.type
_entity_poly.pdbx_seq_one_letter_code
_entity_poly.pdbx_strand_id
1 'polypeptide(L)'
;GNFRPKTYIERLEWLAPYGASALFAAGGTGEYFSLSGPEYSEVIKTAVETCRGKVPIIAGAGGPTRTAIAHAQEAERLGAHGILLLPHYLTEAGQEGLIAHVEQVCKSVKFGVIVYNRDRTKLTAESLAILAERCPNLVGFKDGVGNIETMSSIYMKLGDRFSYLGGLPTAEVYAAAYKALGTPVYSSAVFNFIPKTAMEFYQAVASDDTATQHRLLKSFFMPYLAIRNRVEGYGVSIIKAGARIVGHDGGPVRAPLTDLKPQEMEELKALIDKLGPQ
;
A
#
# COMPACT_ATOMS: atom_id res chain seq x y z
N GLY A 1 -10.73 4.05 18.14
CA GLY A 1 -10.32 2.94 18.99
C GLY A 1 -8.81 2.93 19.22
N ASN A 2 -8.38 2.28 20.26
CA ASN A 2 -6.96 2.12 20.57
C ASN A 2 -6.35 1.01 19.71
N PHE A 3 -5.05 1.05 19.49
CA PHE A 3 -4.30 -0.05 18.89
C PHE A 3 -4.48 -1.34 19.73
N ARG A 4 -4.61 -2.47 19.06
CA ARG A 4 -4.83 -3.79 19.67
C ARG A 4 -3.70 -4.73 19.26
N PRO A 5 -2.57 -4.76 19.99
CA PRO A 5 -1.37 -5.52 19.60
C PRO A 5 -1.64 -7.01 19.38
N LYS A 6 -2.39 -7.66 20.27
CA LYS A 6 -2.70 -9.09 20.15
C LYS A 6 -3.42 -9.42 18.83
N THR A 7 -4.49 -8.70 18.51
CA THR A 7 -5.23 -8.89 17.27
C THR A 7 -4.36 -8.60 16.04
N TYR A 8 -3.47 -7.61 16.14
CA TYR A 8 -2.56 -7.28 15.05
C TYR A 8 -1.52 -8.39 14.83
N ILE A 9 -0.96 -8.96 15.89
CA ILE A 9 -0.06 -10.14 15.83
C ILE A 9 -0.77 -11.30 15.13
N GLU A 10 -1.96 -11.68 15.58
CA GLU A 10 -2.76 -12.76 14.99
C GLU A 10 -3.00 -12.56 13.50
N ARG A 11 -3.27 -11.33 13.07
CA ARG A 11 -3.42 -10.98 11.64
C ARG A 11 -2.12 -11.12 10.85
N LEU A 12 -1.01 -10.64 11.39
CA LEU A 12 0.29 -10.73 10.73
C LEU A 12 0.74 -12.19 10.58
N GLU A 13 0.55 -13.00 11.61
CA GLU A 13 0.84 -14.44 11.59
C GLU A 13 -0.02 -15.18 10.57
N TRP A 14 -1.30 -14.78 10.42
CA TRP A 14 -2.19 -15.31 9.40
C TRP A 14 -1.75 -14.93 7.99
N LEU A 15 -1.34 -13.68 7.76
CA LEU A 15 -0.98 -13.18 6.41
C LEU A 15 0.41 -13.61 5.95
N ALA A 16 1.37 -13.76 6.86
CA ALA A 16 2.77 -14.01 6.53
C ALA A 16 3.01 -15.26 5.64
N PRO A 17 2.27 -16.38 5.79
CA PRO A 17 2.52 -17.60 5.00
C PRO A 17 2.05 -17.52 3.53
N TYR A 18 1.24 -16.53 3.15
CA TYR A 18 0.65 -16.48 1.81
C TYR A 18 1.61 -16.03 0.69
N GLY A 19 2.87 -15.72 1.00
CA GLY A 19 3.90 -15.48 -0.02
C GLY A 19 3.96 -14.06 -0.56
N ALA A 20 3.43 -13.07 0.15
CA ALA A 20 3.68 -11.67 -0.20
C ALA A 20 5.18 -11.35 -0.08
N SER A 21 5.74 -10.60 -1.03
CA SER A 21 7.16 -10.21 -1.02
C SER A 21 7.51 -9.25 0.13
N ALA A 22 6.54 -8.47 0.59
CA ALA A 22 6.64 -7.61 1.77
C ALA A 22 5.24 -7.26 2.28
N LEU A 23 5.14 -6.89 3.56
CA LEU A 23 3.93 -6.29 4.13
C LEU A 23 4.19 -4.82 4.45
N PHE A 24 3.22 -3.96 4.11
CA PHE A 24 3.26 -2.55 4.49
C PHE A 24 2.60 -2.36 5.86
N ALA A 25 3.38 -1.95 6.87
CA ALA A 25 2.87 -1.56 8.19
C ALA A 25 2.65 -0.05 8.24
N ALA A 26 1.56 0.40 8.86
CA ALA A 26 1.18 1.82 8.93
C ALA A 26 1.18 2.50 7.55
N GLY A 27 0.72 1.80 6.50
CA GLY A 27 0.50 2.39 5.18
C GLY A 27 -0.85 3.12 5.09
N GLY A 28 -1.31 3.44 3.88
CA GLY A 28 -2.60 4.11 3.66
C GLY A 28 -3.77 3.32 4.23
N THR A 29 -3.91 2.03 3.89
CA THR A 29 -4.93 1.14 4.43
C THR A 29 -4.69 0.76 5.90
N GLY A 30 -3.47 0.96 6.41
CA GLY A 30 -3.11 0.83 7.82
C GLY A 30 -3.42 2.07 8.64
N GLU A 31 -4.17 3.03 8.10
CA GLU A 31 -4.60 4.26 8.76
C GLU A 31 -3.43 5.09 9.35
N TYR A 32 -2.29 5.14 8.64
CA TYR A 32 -1.12 5.93 9.05
C TYR A 32 -1.49 7.33 9.58
N PHE A 33 -2.38 8.03 8.85
CA PHE A 33 -2.78 9.41 9.17
C PHE A 33 -3.63 9.53 10.45
N SER A 34 -4.06 8.42 11.03
CA SER A 34 -4.84 8.36 12.26
C SER A 34 -4.04 7.85 13.46
N LEU A 35 -2.75 7.57 13.27
CA LEU A 35 -1.87 7.10 14.34
C LEU A 35 -1.21 8.27 15.04
N SER A 36 -1.17 8.24 16.38
CA SER A 36 -0.27 9.09 17.15
C SER A 36 1.17 8.60 17.05
N GLY A 37 2.15 9.43 17.38
CA GLY A 37 3.57 9.02 17.36
C GLY A 37 3.87 7.77 18.19
N PRO A 38 3.42 7.68 19.46
CA PRO A 38 3.58 6.47 20.26
C PRO A 38 2.92 5.23 19.65
N GLU A 39 1.69 5.37 19.11
CA GLU A 39 1.02 4.25 18.42
C GLU A 39 1.76 3.81 17.16
N TYR A 40 2.33 4.76 16.41
CA TYR A 40 3.16 4.45 15.24
C TYR A 40 4.33 3.55 15.61
N SER A 41 5.09 3.92 16.64
CA SER A 41 6.23 3.12 17.12
C SER A 41 5.80 1.73 17.55
N GLU A 42 4.67 1.61 18.27
CA GLU A 42 4.14 0.33 18.73
C GLU A 42 3.70 -0.55 17.55
N VAL A 43 3.00 0.02 16.55
CA VAL A 43 2.58 -0.71 15.33
C VAL A 43 3.80 -1.24 14.55
N ILE A 44 4.81 -0.39 14.31
CA ILE A 44 5.99 -0.82 13.55
C ILE A 44 6.80 -1.87 14.32
N LYS A 45 7.04 -1.65 15.61
CA LYS A 45 7.73 -2.62 16.48
C LYS A 45 7.02 -3.98 16.42
N THR A 46 5.72 -4.01 16.67
CA THR A 46 4.92 -5.24 16.67
C THR A 46 5.02 -5.95 15.32
N ALA A 47 4.92 -5.22 14.20
CA ALA A 47 5.01 -5.81 12.87
C ALA A 47 6.39 -6.43 12.62
N VAL A 48 7.46 -5.71 12.91
CA VAL A 48 8.84 -6.17 12.72
C VAL A 48 9.14 -7.41 13.57
N GLU A 49 8.77 -7.39 14.83
CA GLU A 49 9.00 -8.52 15.75
C GLU A 49 8.22 -9.78 15.33
N THR A 50 6.94 -9.63 14.97
CA THR A 50 6.07 -10.74 14.56
C THR A 50 6.51 -11.37 13.24
N CYS A 51 6.93 -10.56 12.29
CA CYS A 51 7.27 -10.99 10.93
C CYS A 51 8.75 -11.33 10.75
N ARG A 52 9.57 -11.21 11.79
CA ARG A 52 11.02 -11.45 11.73
C ARG A 52 11.34 -12.83 11.13
N GLY A 53 12.13 -12.83 10.05
CA GLY A 53 12.50 -14.05 9.33
C GLY A 53 11.39 -14.71 8.51
N LYS A 54 10.20 -14.12 8.46
CA LYS A 54 9.04 -14.63 7.67
C LYS A 54 8.76 -13.79 6.44
N VAL A 55 8.58 -12.50 6.61
CA VAL A 55 8.27 -11.56 5.52
C VAL A 55 8.81 -10.16 5.87
N PRO A 56 9.42 -9.43 4.90
CA PRO A 56 9.90 -8.08 5.14
C PRO A 56 8.78 -7.10 5.51
N ILE A 57 9.05 -6.17 6.42
CA ILE A 57 8.14 -5.08 6.78
C ILE A 57 8.65 -3.77 6.19
N ILE A 58 7.80 -3.12 5.41
CA ILE A 58 8.00 -1.76 4.89
C ILE A 58 7.09 -0.82 5.70
N ALA A 59 7.66 0.13 6.42
CA ALA A 59 6.89 1.05 7.25
C ALA A 59 6.37 2.24 6.44
N GLY A 60 5.16 2.72 6.71
CA GLY A 60 4.69 3.99 6.18
C GLY A 60 5.39 5.15 6.91
N ALA A 61 5.80 6.18 6.18
CA ALA A 61 6.26 7.45 6.73
C ALA A 61 5.79 8.58 5.82
N GLY A 62 5.38 9.73 6.37
CA GLY A 62 4.84 10.80 5.51
C GLY A 62 4.39 12.02 6.31
N GLY A 63 3.57 12.86 5.69
CA GLY A 63 3.16 14.13 6.25
C GLY A 63 4.23 15.22 6.08
N PRO A 64 4.25 16.25 6.94
CA PRO A 64 5.26 17.29 6.90
C PRO A 64 6.67 16.71 6.94
N THR A 65 7.62 17.33 6.24
CA THR A 65 8.99 16.78 6.07
C THR A 65 9.63 16.33 7.38
N ARG A 66 9.52 17.13 8.44
CA ARG A 66 10.09 16.78 9.75
C ARG A 66 9.44 15.55 10.37
N THR A 67 8.13 15.40 10.21
CA THR A 67 7.39 14.21 10.68
C THR A 67 7.77 12.99 9.87
N ALA A 68 7.86 13.12 8.54
CA ALA A 68 8.31 12.03 7.67
C ALA A 68 9.71 11.55 8.02
N ILE A 69 10.65 12.46 8.30
CA ILE A 69 12.00 12.14 8.76
C ILE A 69 11.96 11.41 10.12
N ALA A 70 11.24 11.94 11.10
CA ALA A 70 11.15 11.33 12.42
C ALA A 70 10.58 9.90 12.36
N HIS A 71 9.52 9.69 11.57
CA HIS A 71 8.94 8.35 11.39
C HIS A 71 9.86 7.41 10.58
N ALA A 72 10.57 7.92 9.58
CA ALA A 72 11.55 7.13 8.83
C ALA A 72 12.70 6.64 9.74
N GLN A 73 13.27 7.53 10.54
CA GLN A 73 14.33 7.21 11.51
C GLN A 73 13.84 6.25 12.59
N GLU A 74 12.62 6.42 13.08
CA GLU A 74 12.02 5.51 14.06
C GLU A 74 11.78 4.12 13.46
N ALA A 75 11.31 4.03 12.21
CA ALA A 75 11.15 2.77 11.51
C ALA A 75 12.50 2.04 11.32
N GLU A 76 13.55 2.78 10.96
CA GLU A 76 14.92 2.22 10.84
C GLU A 76 15.42 1.71 12.20
N ARG A 77 15.26 2.50 13.26
CA ARG A 77 15.64 2.13 14.63
C ARG A 77 14.93 0.86 15.11
N LEU A 78 13.67 0.67 14.73
CA LEU A 78 12.85 -0.49 15.08
C LEU A 78 13.12 -1.72 14.20
N GLY A 79 13.96 -1.59 13.16
CA GLY A 79 14.38 -2.70 12.31
C GLY A 79 13.44 -2.99 11.13
N ALA A 80 12.66 -2.03 10.69
CA ALA A 80 11.96 -2.14 9.41
C ALA A 80 12.95 -2.28 8.24
N HIS A 81 12.52 -2.90 7.15
CA HIS A 81 13.38 -3.17 5.97
C HIS A 81 13.44 -1.99 4.99
N GLY A 82 12.58 -1.01 5.16
CA GLY A 82 12.48 0.20 4.35
C GLY A 82 11.24 0.99 4.70
N ILE A 83 11.03 2.10 3.98
CA ILE A 83 9.80 2.89 4.11
C ILE A 83 9.09 3.07 2.79
N LEU A 84 7.76 3.21 2.89
CA LEU A 84 6.90 3.81 1.89
C LEU A 84 6.70 5.27 2.28
N LEU A 85 7.31 6.19 1.52
CA LEU A 85 7.15 7.61 1.73
C LEU A 85 5.80 8.06 1.18
N LEU A 86 4.84 8.21 2.09
CA LEU A 86 3.49 8.69 1.82
C LEU A 86 3.52 10.20 1.51
N PRO A 87 2.52 10.73 0.76
CA PRO A 87 2.47 12.14 0.43
C PRO A 87 2.58 13.06 1.65
N HIS A 88 3.21 14.22 1.43
CA HIS A 88 3.11 15.34 2.36
C HIS A 88 1.63 15.83 2.41
N TYR A 89 1.27 16.55 3.47
CA TYR A 89 -0.12 16.85 3.78
C TYR A 89 -0.46 18.32 3.54
N LEU A 90 -1.60 18.55 2.88
CA LEU A 90 -2.24 19.85 2.60
C LEU A 90 -1.46 20.83 1.71
N THR A 91 -0.15 20.89 1.78
CA THR A 91 0.64 21.91 1.09
C THR A 91 0.77 21.58 -0.40
N GLU A 92 0.43 22.51 -1.25
CA GLU A 92 0.78 22.45 -2.67
C GLU A 92 2.25 22.81 -2.85
N ALA A 93 2.96 22.04 -3.65
CA ALA A 93 4.38 22.25 -3.90
C ALA A 93 4.71 22.04 -5.38
N GLY A 94 5.60 22.87 -5.90
CA GLY A 94 6.23 22.63 -7.19
C GLY A 94 7.26 21.50 -7.12
N GLN A 95 7.77 21.08 -8.28
CA GLN A 95 8.69 19.95 -8.39
C GLN A 95 9.97 20.14 -7.55
N GLU A 96 10.49 21.36 -7.48
CA GLU A 96 11.67 21.70 -6.66
C GLU A 96 11.43 21.39 -5.17
N GLY A 97 10.27 21.79 -4.64
CA GLY A 97 9.88 21.52 -3.26
C GLY A 97 9.66 20.02 -3.00
N LEU A 98 9.07 19.31 -3.96
CA LEU A 98 8.89 17.83 -3.88
C LEU A 98 10.24 17.11 -3.89
N ILE A 99 11.17 17.52 -4.75
CA ILE A 99 12.54 16.98 -4.77
C ILE A 99 13.22 17.21 -3.42
N ALA A 100 13.17 18.43 -2.89
CA ALA A 100 13.77 18.75 -1.60
C ALA A 100 13.17 17.94 -0.44
N HIS A 101 11.85 17.72 -0.43
CA HIS A 101 11.18 16.89 0.55
C HIS A 101 11.66 15.44 0.51
N VAL A 102 11.63 14.79 -0.66
CA VAL A 102 12.05 13.41 -0.83
C VAL A 102 13.52 13.23 -0.52
N GLU A 103 14.39 14.15 -1.01
CA GLU A 103 15.83 14.13 -0.78
C GLU A 103 16.17 14.21 0.72
N GLN A 104 15.52 15.09 1.48
CA GLN A 104 15.74 15.21 2.92
C GLN A 104 15.36 13.92 3.67
N VAL A 105 14.24 13.28 3.30
CA VAL A 105 13.85 12.00 3.90
C VAL A 105 14.86 10.91 3.54
N CYS A 106 15.24 10.78 2.27
CA CYS A 106 16.22 9.79 1.84
C CYS A 106 17.56 9.95 2.58
N LYS A 107 18.04 11.17 2.74
CA LYS A 107 19.30 11.46 3.46
C LYS A 107 19.24 11.21 4.97
N SER A 108 18.04 11.11 5.55
CA SER A 108 17.87 10.91 6.98
C SER A 108 17.98 9.46 7.45
N VAL A 109 17.99 8.50 6.51
CA VAL A 109 18.02 7.06 6.76
C VAL A 109 18.96 6.34 5.80
N LYS A 110 19.36 5.12 6.14
CA LYS A 110 20.28 4.29 5.34
C LYS A 110 19.57 3.22 4.51
N PHE A 111 18.42 2.76 4.98
CA PHE A 111 17.64 1.71 4.32
C PHE A 111 16.88 2.24 3.08
N GLY A 112 16.24 1.33 2.34
CA GLY A 112 15.52 1.66 1.11
C GLY A 112 14.28 2.52 1.32
N VAL A 113 14.09 3.50 0.44
CA VAL A 113 12.90 4.36 0.38
C VAL A 113 12.13 4.07 -0.90
N ILE A 114 10.83 3.87 -0.78
CA ILE A 114 9.87 3.80 -1.90
C ILE A 114 9.05 5.08 -1.86
N VAL A 115 9.14 5.93 -2.86
CA VAL A 115 8.29 7.12 -2.93
C VAL A 115 6.91 6.79 -3.49
N TYR A 116 5.85 7.32 -2.87
CA TYR A 116 4.47 7.10 -3.31
C TYR A 116 3.93 8.30 -4.06
N ASN A 117 3.82 8.15 -5.37
CA ASN A 117 3.28 9.14 -6.29
C ASN A 117 1.75 9.14 -6.20
N ARG A 118 1.20 10.06 -5.43
CA ARG A 118 -0.24 10.17 -5.19
C ARG A 118 -0.61 11.56 -4.66
N ASP A 119 -1.83 11.99 -4.89
CA ASP A 119 -2.43 13.23 -4.38
C ASP A 119 -1.55 14.46 -4.63
N ARG A 120 -0.92 15.01 -3.61
CA ARG A 120 -0.06 16.19 -3.68
C ARG A 120 1.38 15.88 -4.09
N THR A 121 1.81 14.63 -3.98
CA THR A 121 3.14 14.18 -4.40
C THR A 121 3.05 13.55 -5.79
N LYS A 122 3.14 14.39 -6.84
CA LYS A 122 3.17 13.96 -8.24
C LYS A 122 4.49 14.36 -8.86
N LEU A 123 5.47 13.47 -8.76
CA LEU A 123 6.80 13.67 -9.34
C LEU A 123 6.77 13.42 -10.85
N THR A 124 7.47 14.27 -11.60
CA THR A 124 7.73 14.06 -13.03
C THR A 124 8.89 13.08 -13.24
N ALA A 125 9.07 12.62 -14.47
CA ALA A 125 10.21 11.79 -14.86
C ALA A 125 11.55 12.53 -14.62
N GLU A 126 11.59 13.85 -14.88
CA GLU A 126 12.75 14.70 -14.64
C GLU A 126 13.09 14.79 -13.15
N SER A 127 12.09 15.02 -12.32
CA SER A 127 12.25 15.09 -10.86
C SER A 127 12.75 13.78 -10.27
N LEU A 128 12.23 12.66 -10.77
CA LEU A 128 12.68 11.33 -10.37
C LEU A 128 14.11 11.04 -10.85
N ALA A 129 14.52 11.51 -12.04
CA ALA A 129 15.89 11.39 -12.51
C ALA A 129 16.87 12.12 -11.59
N ILE A 130 16.55 13.35 -11.20
CA ILE A 130 17.36 14.12 -10.23
C ILE A 130 17.47 13.38 -8.89
N LEU A 131 16.35 12.84 -8.39
CA LEU A 131 16.32 12.09 -7.13
C LEU A 131 17.10 10.77 -7.24
N ALA A 132 17.03 10.09 -8.39
CA ALA A 132 17.78 8.85 -8.64
C ALA A 132 19.30 9.04 -8.56
N GLU A 133 19.79 10.21 -8.98
CA GLU A 133 21.21 10.57 -8.88
C GLU A 133 21.62 10.97 -7.45
N ARG A 134 20.75 11.73 -6.76
CA ARG A 134 21.08 12.30 -5.44
C ARG A 134 20.82 11.36 -4.27
N CYS A 135 19.94 10.37 -4.46
CA CYS A 135 19.46 9.47 -3.42
C CYS A 135 19.64 8.00 -3.82
N PRO A 136 20.83 7.42 -3.59
CA PRO A 136 21.09 6.01 -3.94
C PRO A 136 20.12 5.04 -3.25
N ASN A 137 19.64 5.39 -2.06
CA ASN A 137 18.69 4.61 -1.28
C ASN A 137 17.21 4.87 -1.65
N LEU A 138 16.91 5.74 -2.62
CA LEU A 138 15.59 5.75 -3.26
C LEU A 138 15.53 4.57 -4.23
N VAL A 139 14.93 3.47 -3.78
CA VAL A 139 14.96 2.17 -4.48
C VAL A 139 13.66 1.82 -5.20
N GLY A 140 12.59 2.54 -4.91
CA GLY A 140 11.28 2.21 -5.49
C GLY A 140 10.40 3.43 -5.75
N PHE A 141 9.53 3.24 -6.73
CA PHE A 141 8.48 4.17 -7.11
C PHE A 141 7.13 3.47 -7.13
N LYS A 142 6.20 3.96 -6.33
CA LYS A 142 4.84 3.44 -6.28
C LYS A 142 3.89 4.46 -6.90
N ASP A 143 3.15 4.03 -7.94
CA ASP A 143 2.17 4.92 -8.58
C ASP A 143 0.75 4.66 -8.06
N GLY A 144 0.13 5.70 -7.56
CA GLY A 144 -1.28 5.74 -7.14
C GLY A 144 -2.12 6.74 -7.90
N VAL A 145 -1.60 7.27 -9.02
CA VAL A 145 -2.30 8.26 -9.86
C VAL A 145 -3.05 7.58 -11.01
N GLY A 146 -2.45 6.58 -11.64
CA GLY A 146 -3.07 5.85 -12.74
C GLY A 146 -2.92 6.53 -14.11
N ASN A 147 -1.99 7.45 -14.26
CA ASN A 147 -1.74 8.11 -15.54
C ASN A 147 -0.71 7.32 -16.35
N ILE A 148 -1.18 6.64 -17.40
CA ILE A 148 -0.37 5.78 -18.27
C ILE A 148 0.74 6.55 -18.97
N GLU A 149 0.45 7.77 -19.48
CA GLU A 149 1.44 8.63 -20.14
C GLU A 149 2.58 8.99 -19.19
N THR A 150 2.26 9.41 -17.97
CA THR A 150 3.25 9.72 -16.95
C THR A 150 4.10 8.49 -16.59
N MET A 151 3.47 7.33 -16.40
CA MET A 151 4.19 6.10 -16.09
C MET A 151 5.11 5.66 -17.24
N SER A 152 4.64 5.76 -18.48
CA SER A 152 5.46 5.47 -19.67
C SER A 152 6.66 6.42 -19.75
N SER A 153 6.46 7.72 -19.51
CA SER A 153 7.54 8.72 -19.49
C SER A 153 8.58 8.42 -18.42
N ILE A 154 8.14 8.03 -17.21
CA ILE A 154 9.02 7.66 -16.09
C ILE A 154 9.83 6.42 -16.46
N TYR A 155 9.18 5.35 -16.92
CA TYR A 155 9.87 4.10 -17.23
C TYR A 155 10.83 4.25 -18.41
N MET A 156 10.43 4.95 -19.48
CA MET A 156 11.33 5.21 -20.64
C MET A 156 12.57 6.02 -20.25
N LYS A 157 12.46 6.91 -19.27
CA LYS A 157 13.58 7.74 -18.81
C LYS A 157 14.51 7.01 -17.83
N LEU A 158 13.97 6.17 -16.96
CA LEU A 158 14.68 5.62 -15.82
C LEU A 158 14.93 4.10 -15.92
N GLY A 159 14.25 3.41 -16.85
CA GLY A 159 14.40 1.96 -17.05
C GLY A 159 14.28 1.21 -15.72
N ASP A 160 15.18 0.28 -15.48
CA ASP A 160 15.19 -0.59 -14.30
C ASP A 160 15.84 0.05 -13.05
N ARG A 161 15.98 1.41 -13.03
CA ARG A 161 16.59 2.10 -11.88
C ARG A 161 15.80 1.91 -10.58
N PHE A 162 14.47 1.73 -10.67
CA PHE A 162 13.59 1.55 -9.54
C PHE A 162 12.83 0.23 -9.59
N SER A 163 12.45 -0.26 -8.41
CA SER A 163 11.34 -1.20 -8.29
C SER A 163 10.03 -0.44 -8.44
N TYR A 164 9.31 -0.67 -9.52
CA TYR A 164 8.03 -0.01 -9.81
C TYR A 164 6.86 -0.81 -9.24
N LEU A 165 5.94 -0.13 -8.53
CA LEU A 165 4.78 -0.75 -7.90
C LEU A 165 3.49 -0.06 -8.34
N GLY A 166 2.50 -0.83 -8.75
CA GLY A 166 1.12 -0.39 -8.84
C GLY A 166 0.56 -0.08 -7.45
N GLY A 167 0.06 1.13 -7.26
CA GLY A 167 -0.38 1.62 -5.95
C GLY A 167 -1.78 2.22 -5.93
N LEU A 168 -2.52 2.04 -7.02
CA LEU A 168 -3.91 2.47 -7.10
C LEU A 168 -4.78 1.68 -6.11
N PRO A 169 -5.84 2.27 -5.58
CA PRO A 169 -6.82 1.51 -4.82
C PRO A 169 -7.41 0.39 -5.69
N THR A 170 -7.36 -0.85 -5.20
CA THR A 170 -7.66 -2.06 -5.99
C THR A 170 -6.77 -2.14 -7.24
N ALA A 171 -5.46 -2.24 -7.00
CA ALA A 171 -4.43 -2.25 -8.04
C ALA A 171 -4.60 -3.41 -9.04
N GLU A 172 -5.32 -4.45 -8.66
CA GLU A 172 -5.65 -5.62 -9.49
C GLU A 172 -6.31 -5.22 -10.82
N VAL A 173 -7.14 -4.19 -10.81
CA VAL A 173 -7.83 -3.72 -12.04
C VAL A 173 -6.85 -3.13 -13.07
N TYR A 174 -5.71 -2.66 -12.61
CA TYR A 174 -4.67 -2.03 -13.43
C TYR A 174 -3.49 -2.96 -13.73
N ALA A 175 -3.41 -4.09 -13.03
CA ALA A 175 -2.20 -4.91 -12.95
C ALA A 175 -1.67 -5.39 -14.30
N ALA A 176 -2.53 -5.87 -15.20
CA ALA A 176 -2.12 -6.33 -16.53
C ALA A 176 -1.54 -5.19 -17.39
N ALA A 177 -2.18 -4.02 -17.40
CA ALA A 177 -1.70 -2.85 -18.12
C ALA A 177 -0.37 -2.33 -17.53
N TYR A 178 -0.24 -2.32 -16.21
CA TYR A 178 0.98 -1.89 -15.54
C TYR A 178 2.14 -2.87 -15.75
N LYS A 179 1.88 -4.19 -15.77
CA LYS A 179 2.89 -5.19 -16.14
C LYS A 179 3.46 -4.89 -17.54
N ALA A 180 2.59 -4.62 -18.51
CA ALA A 180 3.02 -4.28 -19.87
C ALA A 180 3.86 -2.99 -19.96
N LEU A 181 3.73 -2.07 -18.99
CA LEU A 181 4.53 -0.85 -18.87
C LEU A 181 5.85 -1.02 -18.07
N GLY A 182 6.21 -2.24 -17.68
CA GLY A 182 7.40 -2.48 -16.85
C GLY A 182 7.15 -2.38 -15.34
N THR A 183 5.89 -2.41 -14.89
CA THR A 183 5.52 -2.41 -13.47
C THR A 183 4.88 -3.76 -13.09
N PRO A 184 5.69 -4.81 -12.85
CA PRO A 184 5.20 -6.18 -12.73
C PRO A 184 4.58 -6.50 -11.36
N VAL A 185 4.75 -5.62 -10.38
CA VAL A 185 4.26 -5.83 -9.02
C VAL A 185 3.32 -4.71 -8.59
N TYR A 186 2.47 -4.99 -7.59
CA TYR A 186 1.56 -4.01 -7.03
C TYR A 186 1.27 -4.30 -5.56
N SER A 187 0.75 -3.31 -4.85
CA SER A 187 0.27 -3.50 -3.49
C SER A 187 -1.21 -3.85 -3.49
N SER A 188 -1.52 -5.06 -3.06
CA SER A 188 -2.91 -5.55 -2.96
C SER A 188 -3.52 -5.17 -1.62
N ALA A 189 -4.54 -4.33 -1.65
CA ALA A 189 -5.30 -4.01 -0.44
C ALA A 189 -6.20 -5.17 -0.01
N VAL A 190 -6.76 -5.91 -0.96
CA VAL A 190 -7.64 -7.05 -0.68
C VAL A 190 -6.89 -8.26 -0.11
N PHE A 191 -5.57 -8.34 -0.25
CA PHE A 191 -4.74 -9.32 0.43
C PHE A 191 -4.99 -9.36 1.95
N ASN A 192 -5.41 -8.26 2.52
CA ASN A 192 -5.76 -8.16 3.94
C ASN A 192 -6.94 -9.04 4.39
N PHE A 193 -7.76 -9.58 3.47
CA PHE A 193 -8.91 -10.41 3.84
C PHE A 193 -9.20 -11.57 2.87
N ILE A 194 -8.64 -11.54 1.66
CA ILE A 194 -8.70 -12.64 0.70
C ILE A 194 -7.30 -12.96 0.14
N PRO A 195 -6.33 -13.30 1.01
CA PRO A 195 -4.92 -13.45 0.58
C PRO A 195 -4.74 -14.54 -0.48
N LYS A 196 -5.48 -15.65 -0.37
CA LYS A 196 -5.41 -16.74 -1.36
C LYS A 196 -5.87 -16.28 -2.74
N THR A 197 -7.03 -15.63 -2.82
CA THR A 197 -7.55 -15.09 -4.09
C THR A 197 -6.68 -13.95 -4.63
N ALA A 198 -6.14 -13.11 -3.77
CA ALA A 198 -5.20 -12.06 -4.17
C ALA A 198 -3.93 -12.63 -4.80
N MET A 199 -3.39 -13.72 -4.24
CA MET A 199 -2.22 -14.40 -4.81
C MET A 199 -2.56 -15.15 -6.10
N GLU A 200 -3.73 -15.79 -6.19
CA GLU A 200 -4.22 -16.39 -7.44
C GLU A 200 -4.28 -15.36 -8.57
N PHE A 201 -4.84 -14.19 -8.29
CA PHE A 201 -4.90 -13.11 -9.27
C PHE A 201 -3.51 -12.60 -9.67
N TYR A 202 -2.61 -12.42 -8.69
CA TYR A 202 -1.23 -12.02 -8.97
C TYR A 202 -0.51 -13.03 -9.87
N GLN A 203 -0.63 -14.32 -9.59
CA GLN A 203 -0.05 -15.38 -10.41
C GLN A 203 -0.63 -15.40 -11.84
N ALA A 204 -1.93 -15.20 -11.98
CA ALA A 204 -2.59 -15.10 -13.27
C ALA A 204 -2.08 -13.89 -14.08
N VAL A 205 -1.80 -12.76 -13.45
CA VAL A 205 -1.16 -11.61 -14.11
C VAL A 205 0.28 -11.93 -14.47
N ALA A 206 1.04 -12.52 -13.55
CA ALA A 206 2.45 -12.85 -13.79
C ALA A 206 2.64 -13.83 -14.96
N SER A 207 1.73 -14.81 -15.12
CA SER A 207 1.77 -15.85 -16.17
C SER A 207 0.96 -15.52 -17.43
N ASP A 208 0.37 -14.31 -17.52
CA ASP A 208 -0.52 -13.90 -18.62
C ASP A 208 -1.78 -14.79 -18.80
N ASP A 209 -2.25 -15.44 -17.72
CA ASP A 209 -3.51 -16.17 -17.69
C ASP A 209 -4.71 -15.20 -17.68
N THR A 210 -5.06 -14.71 -18.86
CA THR A 210 -6.16 -13.76 -19.06
C THR A 210 -7.52 -14.35 -18.70
N ALA A 211 -7.70 -15.66 -18.81
CA ALA A 211 -8.96 -16.33 -18.47
C ALA A 211 -9.23 -16.22 -16.96
N THR A 212 -8.26 -16.54 -16.14
CA THR A 212 -8.34 -16.39 -14.67
C THR A 212 -8.46 -14.92 -14.27
N GLN A 213 -7.68 -14.02 -14.89
CA GLN A 213 -7.81 -12.58 -14.64
C GLN A 213 -9.24 -12.09 -14.89
N HIS A 214 -9.81 -12.37 -16.06
CA HIS A 214 -11.16 -11.94 -16.40
C HIS A 214 -12.23 -12.57 -15.50
N ARG A 215 -12.07 -13.83 -15.16
CA ARG A 215 -12.98 -14.52 -14.23
C ARG A 215 -13.02 -13.80 -12.87
N LEU A 216 -11.87 -13.52 -12.26
CA LEU A 216 -11.77 -12.87 -10.96
C LEU A 216 -12.19 -11.39 -11.02
N LEU A 217 -11.80 -10.67 -12.06
CA LEU A 217 -12.27 -9.31 -12.28
C LEU A 217 -13.80 -9.25 -12.33
N LYS A 218 -14.44 -10.12 -13.11
CA LYS A 218 -15.90 -10.16 -13.26
C LYS A 218 -16.62 -10.62 -12.00
N SER A 219 -16.11 -11.69 -11.36
CA SER A 219 -16.83 -12.32 -10.24
C SER A 219 -16.63 -11.62 -8.90
N PHE A 220 -15.50 -10.94 -8.70
CA PHE A 220 -15.16 -10.31 -7.43
C PHE A 220 -14.74 -8.83 -7.56
N PHE A 221 -13.70 -8.50 -8.30
CA PHE A 221 -13.11 -7.16 -8.22
C PHE A 221 -14.05 -6.04 -8.70
N MET A 222 -14.77 -6.24 -9.81
CA MET A 222 -15.72 -5.21 -10.29
C MET A 222 -16.93 -5.03 -9.35
N PRO A 223 -17.60 -6.08 -8.85
CA PRO A 223 -18.62 -5.92 -7.81
C PRO A 223 -18.07 -5.30 -6.51
N TYR A 224 -16.87 -5.68 -6.08
CA TYR A 224 -16.19 -5.08 -4.93
C TYR A 224 -15.98 -3.56 -5.11
N LEU A 225 -15.52 -3.13 -6.30
CA LEU A 225 -15.38 -1.72 -6.64
C LEU A 225 -16.71 -0.96 -6.58
N ALA A 226 -17.81 -1.59 -6.98
CA ALA A 226 -19.12 -0.99 -6.93
C ALA A 226 -19.57 -0.67 -5.48
N ILE A 227 -19.13 -1.44 -4.49
CA ILE A 227 -19.34 -1.13 -3.06
C ILE A 227 -18.35 -0.06 -2.61
N ARG A 228 -17.04 -0.26 -2.87
CA ARG A 228 -15.97 0.63 -2.42
C ARG A 228 -16.16 2.08 -2.87
N ASN A 229 -16.68 2.28 -4.07
CA ASN A 229 -16.81 3.61 -4.68
C ASN A 229 -18.08 4.38 -4.28
N ARG A 230 -18.93 3.81 -3.42
CA ARG A 230 -20.18 4.47 -2.99
C ARG A 230 -19.94 5.68 -2.11
N VAL A 231 -18.89 5.63 -1.27
CA VAL A 231 -18.56 6.69 -0.34
C VAL A 231 -17.06 6.96 -0.36
N GLU A 232 -16.67 8.23 -0.32
CA GLU A 232 -15.26 8.60 -0.13
C GLU A 232 -14.75 8.06 1.21
N GLY A 233 -13.51 7.52 1.20
CA GLY A 233 -12.93 6.88 2.40
C GLY A 233 -13.18 5.38 2.51
N TYR A 234 -14.12 4.80 1.80
CA TYR A 234 -14.40 3.36 1.83
C TYR A 234 -13.23 2.48 1.38
N GLY A 235 -12.20 3.05 0.77
CA GLY A 235 -10.97 2.32 0.45
C GLY A 235 -10.27 1.69 1.66
N VAL A 236 -10.43 2.25 2.86
CA VAL A 236 -9.97 1.67 4.13
C VAL A 236 -11.07 0.86 4.81
N SER A 237 -12.27 1.42 4.88
CA SER A 237 -13.41 0.82 5.59
C SER A 237 -13.78 -0.56 5.05
N ILE A 238 -13.78 -0.73 3.74
CA ILE A 238 -14.12 -2.01 3.10
C ILE A 238 -13.06 -3.10 3.38
N ILE A 239 -11.79 -2.73 3.56
CA ILE A 239 -10.74 -3.66 3.94
C ILE A 239 -10.95 -4.18 5.36
N LYS A 240 -11.28 -3.29 6.30
CA LYS A 240 -11.61 -3.68 7.68
C LYS A 240 -12.89 -4.51 7.74
N ALA A 241 -13.90 -4.15 6.95
CA ALA A 241 -15.12 -4.92 6.81
C ALA A 241 -14.84 -6.35 6.30
N GLY A 242 -14.05 -6.48 5.23
CA GLY A 242 -13.62 -7.77 4.70
C GLY A 242 -12.87 -8.61 5.73
N ALA A 243 -11.94 -8.00 6.45
CA ALA A 243 -11.20 -8.66 7.51
C ALA A 243 -12.10 -9.17 8.65
N ARG A 244 -13.12 -8.39 9.03
CA ARG A 244 -14.13 -8.81 10.01
C ARG A 244 -14.95 -10.01 9.52
N ILE A 245 -15.36 -10.01 8.26
CA ILE A 245 -16.13 -11.09 7.63
C ILE A 245 -15.36 -12.41 7.66
N VAL A 246 -14.07 -12.40 7.42
CA VAL A 246 -13.23 -13.61 7.44
C VAL A 246 -12.67 -13.97 8.82
N GLY A 247 -13.15 -13.31 9.88
CA GLY A 247 -12.78 -13.64 11.27
C GLY A 247 -11.49 -12.97 11.80
N HIS A 248 -10.89 -12.05 11.02
CA HIS A 248 -9.69 -11.32 11.40
C HIS A 248 -9.98 -9.82 11.62
N ASP A 249 -10.89 -9.50 12.55
CA ASP A 249 -11.39 -8.15 12.79
C ASP A 249 -10.32 -7.17 13.29
N GLY A 250 -9.98 -6.19 12.49
CA GLY A 250 -9.08 -5.07 12.85
C GLY A 250 -9.77 -3.94 13.62
N GLY A 251 -11.04 -4.08 13.98
CA GLY A 251 -11.86 -3.03 14.61
C GLY A 251 -12.43 -2.02 13.63
N PRO A 252 -13.19 -1.03 14.12
CA PRO A 252 -13.76 0.03 13.30
C PRO A 252 -12.68 0.94 12.74
N VAL A 253 -12.99 1.69 11.70
CA VAL A 253 -12.13 2.78 11.23
C VAL A 253 -12.13 3.93 12.24
N ARG A 254 -11.12 4.78 12.18
CA ARG A 254 -11.04 6.02 12.94
C ARG A 254 -11.66 7.18 12.16
N ALA A 255 -12.31 8.09 12.86
CA ALA A 255 -12.75 9.34 12.24
C ALA A 255 -11.57 10.06 11.55
N PRO A 256 -11.78 10.71 10.38
CA PRO A 256 -13.07 11.04 9.77
C PRO A 256 -13.68 9.92 8.90
N LEU A 257 -13.05 8.74 8.80
CA LEU A 257 -13.61 7.62 8.05
C LEU A 257 -14.84 7.05 8.76
N THR A 258 -15.69 6.38 7.97
CA THR A 258 -16.90 5.69 8.45
C THR A 258 -16.88 4.24 8.05
N ASP A 259 -17.40 3.35 8.89
CA ASP A 259 -17.56 1.93 8.54
C ASP A 259 -18.62 1.75 7.44
N LEU A 260 -18.61 0.59 6.77
CA LEU A 260 -19.65 0.20 5.84
C LEU A 260 -21.01 0.11 6.56
N LYS A 261 -22.06 0.43 5.82
CA LYS A 261 -23.44 0.24 6.29
C LYS A 261 -23.78 -1.26 6.33
N PRO A 262 -24.77 -1.68 7.16
CA PRO A 262 -25.14 -3.09 7.29
C PRO A 262 -25.43 -3.79 5.95
N GLN A 263 -26.17 -3.14 5.06
CA GLN A 263 -26.47 -3.69 3.73
C GLN A 263 -25.20 -3.92 2.91
N GLU A 264 -24.26 -2.99 2.95
CA GLU A 264 -22.98 -3.09 2.22
C GLU A 264 -22.09 -4.19 2.80
N MET A 265 -22.16 -4.42 4.11
CA MET A 265 -21.51 -5.56 4.77
C MET A 265 -22.05 -6.89 4.26
N GLU A 266 -23.38 -7.03 4.11
CA GLU A 266 -23.99 -8.25 3.56
C GLU A 266 -23.62 -8.47 2.09
N GLU A 267 -23.61 -7.41 1.29
CA GLU A 267 -23.19 -7.47 -0.10
C GLU A 267 -21.72 -7.93 -0.22
N LEU A 268 -20.81 -7.34 0.58
CA LEU A 268 -19.41 -7.72 0.61
C LEU A 268 -19.22 -9.16 1.07
N LYS A 269 -19.97 -9.57 2.12
CA LYS A 269 -19.96 -10.95 2.60
C LYS A 269 -20.37 -11.93 1.51
N ALA A 270 -21.44 -11.65 0.77
CA ALA A 270 -21.88 -12.48 -0.32
C ALA A 270 -20.86 -12.61 -1.47
N LEU A 271 -20.03 -11.59 -1.69
CA LEU A 271 -18.93 -11.67 -2.65
C LEU A 271 -17.79 -12.55 -2.12
N ILE A 272 -17.42 -12.41 -0.86
CA ILE A 272 -16.35 -13.20 -0.23
C ILE A 272 -16.75 -14.67 -0.14
N ASP A 273 -17.99 -14.98 0.26
CA ASP A 273 -18.48 -16.35 0.38
C ASP A 273 -18.40 -17.13 -0.95
N LYS A 274 -18.55 -16.45 -2.09
CA LYS A 274 -18.40 -17.07 -3.43
C LYS A 274 -16.96 -17.46 -3.77
N LEU A 275 -15.97 -16.90 -3.11
CA LEU A 275 -14.57 -17.24 -3.32
C LEU A 275 -14.15 -18.52 -2.59
N GLY A 276 -14.94 -18.97 -1.64
CA GLY A 276 -14.61 -20.05 -0.74
C GLY A 276 -13.60 -19.65 0.36
N PRO A 277 -13.06 -20.62 1.12
CA PRO A 277 -12.15 -20.38 2.24
C PRO A 277 -10.85 -19.66 1.79
N GLN A 278 -10.47 -18.65 2.55
CA GLN A 278 -9.28 -17.81 2.31
C GLN A 278 -8.12 -18.19 3.22
#